data_076515a25f18ed4e951ed46bb37a7b82
#
_entry.id   076515a25f18ed4e951ed46bb37a7b82
#
_cell.length_a   1.000
_cell.length_b   1.000
_cell.length_c   1.000
_cell.angle_alpha   90.00
_cell.angle_beta   90.00
_cell.angle_gamma   90.00
#
_symmetry.space_group_name_H-M   'P 1'
#
loop_
_entity.id
_entity.type
_entity.pdbx_description
1 polymer ?
#
loop_
_entity_poly.entity_id
_entity_poly.type
_entity_poly.pdbx_seq_one_letter_code
_entity_poly.pdbx_strand_id
1 'polypeptide(L)' 'MFTIDETYKLLKLHEKLHHLNKLLHKANLDKEVFVVDLDAHKTQVDEIKSDMLKTLDKINQVWSK' A
#
# COMPACT_ATOMS: atom_id res chain seq x y z
N MET A 1 0.74 11.65 -23.04
CA MET A 1 0.77 12.71 -22.02
C MET A 1 -0.47 12.61 -21.15
N PHE A 2 -0.33 12.72 -19.84
CA PHE A 2 -1.47 12.62 -18.92
C PHE A 2 -2.20 13.95 -18.79
N THR A 3 -3.51 13.89 -18.64
CA THR A 3 -4.31 15.06 -18.29
C THR A 3 -4.02 15.47 -16.84
N ILE A 4 -4.48 16.67 -16.47
CA ILE A 4 -4.35 17.13 -15.07
C ILE A 4 -5.09 16.18 -14.13
N ASP A 5 -6.27 15.70 -14.51
CA ASP A 5 -7.04 14.76 -13.70
C ASP A 5 -6.30 13.44 -13.52
N GLU A 6 -5.68 12.92 -14.56
CA GLU A 6 -4.91 11.69 -14.49
C GLU A 6 -3.66 11.86 -13.61
N THR A 7 -2.98 12.99 -13.72
CA THR A 7 -1.84 13.32 -12.88
C THR A 7 -2.27 13.39 -11.41
N TYR A 8 -3.40 14.00 -11.13
CA TYR A 8 -3.93 14.07 -9.77
C TYR A 8 -4.26 12.68 -9.21
N LYS A 9 -4.88 11.83 -10.02
CA LYS A 9 -5.17 10.44 -9.62
C LYS A 9 -3.88 9.68 -9.30
N LEU A 10 -2.85 9.83 -10.14
CA LEU A 10 -1.56 9.18 -9.90
C LEU A 10 -0.94 9.67 -8.59
N LEU A 11 -0.98 10.97 -8.33
CA LEU A 11 -0.46 11.53 -7.10
C LEU A 11 -1.16 10.95 -5.88
N LYS A 12 -2.50 10.86 -5.91
CA LYS A 12 -3.28 10.29 -4.82
C LYS A 12 -2.98 8.81 -4.62
N LEU A 13 -2.82 8.06 -5.70
CA LEU A 13 -2.50 6.64 -5.61
C LEU A 13 -1.10 6.42 -5.04
N HIS A 14 -0.14 7.26 -5.43
CA HIS A 14 1.22 7.19 -4.86
C HIS A 14 1.24 7.55 -3.38
N GLU A 15 0.46 8.55 -2.97
CA GLU A 15 0.34 8.91 -1.56
C GLU A 15 -0.24 7.73 -0.75
N LYS A 16 -1.27 7.08 -1.27
CA LYS A 16 -1.87 5.92 -0.63
C LYS A 16 -0.85 4.77 -0.52
N LEU A 17 -0.13 4.51 -1.60
CA LEU A 17 0.89 3.47 -1.62
C LEU A 17 1.98 3.75 -0.59
N HIS A 18 2.42 4.99 -0.49
CA HIS A 18 3.43 5.40 0.49
C HIS A 18 2.92 5.20 1.92
N HIS A 19 1.65 5.55 2.18
CA HIS A 19 1.04 5.35 3.49
C HIS A 19 0.97 3.85 3.84
N LEU A 20 0.56 3.02 2.88
CA LEU A 20 0.51 1.57 3.08
C LEU A 20 1.89 0.99 3.34
N ASN A 21 2.90 1.49 2.64
CA ASN A 21 4.29 1.06 2.87
C ASN A 21 4.76 1.40 4.27
N LYS A 22 4.40 2.57 4.78
CA LYS A 22 4.70 2.96 6.17
C LYS A 22 4.01 2.05 7.17
N LEU A 23 2.75 1.70 6.92
CA LEU A 23 2.00 0.79 7.78
C LEU A 23 2.64 -0.59 7.80
N LEU A 24 3.07 -1.08 6.65
CA LEU A 24 3.75 -2.37 6.55
C LEU A 24 5.05 -2.37 7.33
N HIS A 25 5.83 -1.31 7.19
CA HIS A 25 7.10 -1.17 7.91
C HIS A 25 6.88 -1.14 9.42
N LYS A 26 5.87 -0.39 9.87
CA LYS A 26 5.53 -0.31 11.28
C LYS A 26 5.09 -1.68 11.82
N ALA A 27 4.27 -2.41 11.06
CA ALA A 27 3.83 -3.74 11.46
C ALA A 27 5.02 -4.69 11.63
N ASN A 28 6.00 -4.62 10.72
CA ASN A 28 7.21 -5.44 10.82
C ASN A 28 8.06 -5.05 12.04
N LEU A 29 8.17 -3.76 12.36
CA LEU A 29 8.88 -3.30 13.55
C LEU A 29 8.20 -3.77 14.83
N ASP A 30 6.86 -3.70 14.89
CA ASP A 30 6.10 -4.16 16.04
C ASP A 30 6.30 -5.66 16.26
N LYS A 31 6.43 -6.42 15.18
CA LYS A 31 6.73 -7.85 15.26
C LYS A 31 8.08 -8.12 15.93
N GLU A 32 9.08 -7.32 15.63
CA GLU A 32 10.42 -7.49 16.22
C GLU A 32 10.42 -7.18 17.71
N VAL A 33 9.57 -6.25 18.13
CA VAL A 33 9.52 -5.79 19.52
C VAL A 33 8.55 -6.63 20.37
N PHE A 34 7.39 -6.98 19.81
CA PHE A 34 6.34 -7.70 20.53
C PHE A 34 5.80 -8.84 19.68
N VAL A 35 6.22 -10.08 19.97
CA VAL A 35 5.64 -11.27 19.34
C VAL A 35 4.44 -11.69 20.17
N VAL A 36 3.31 -10.97 20.02
CA VAL A 36 2.12 -11.22 20.82
C VAL A 36 1.19 -12.23 20.14
N ASP A 37 0.97 -12.09 18.83
CA ASP A 37 0.10 -12.98 18.08
C ASP A 37 0.56 -13.01 16.61
N LEU A 38 1.18 -14.13 16.22
CA LEU A 38 1.71 -14.29 14.86
C LEU A 38 0.59 -14.35 13.81
N ASP A 39 -0.55 -14.94 14.15
CA ASP A 39 -1.66 -15.06 13.19
C ASP A 39 -2.29 -13.69 12.93
N ALA A 40 -2.53 -12.89 13.97
CA ALA A 40 -3.07 -11.55 13.81
C ALA A 40 -2.10 -10.66 13.04
N HIS A 41 -0.80 -10.77 13.33
CA HIS A 41 0.23 -10.02 12.62
C HIS A 41 0.25 -10.39 11.13
N LYS A 42 0.22 -11.68 10.83
CA LYS A 42 0.21 -12.15 9.45
C LYS A 42 -1.01 -11.64 8.69
N THR A 43 -2.19 -11.70 9.31
CA THR A 43 -3.42 -11.19 8.71
C THR A 43 -3.29 -9.69 8.40
N GLN A 44 -2.77 -8.91 9.34
CA GLN A 44 -2.56 -7.47 9.15
C GLN A 44 -1.61 -7.21 7.99
N VAL A 45 -0.50 -7.91 7.91
CA VAL A 45 0.48 -7.75 6.84
C VAL A 45 -0.13 -8.16 5.50
N ASP A 46 -0.88 -9.25 5.46
CA ASP A 46 -1.52 -9.71 4.24
C ASP A 46 -2.56 -8.70 3.72
N GLU A 47 -3.33 -8.08 4.62
CA GLU A 47 -4.29 -7.05 4.24
C GLU A 47 -3.58 -5.83 3.65
N ILE A 48 -2.50 -5.38 4.26
CA ILE A 48 -1.72 -4.25 3.76
C ILE A 48 -1.15 -4.57 2.37
N LYS A 49 -0.57 -5.75 2.20
CA LYS A 49 -0.03 -6.18 0.91
C LYS A 49 -1.11 -6.25 -0.16
N SER A 50 -2.29 -6.77 0.18
CA SER A 50 -3.41 -6.83 -0.75
C SER A 50 -3.82 -5.42 -1.20
N ASP A 51 -3.91 -4.46 -0.27
CA ASP A 51 -4.22 -3.08 -0.59
C ASP A 51 -3.15 -2.44 -1.47
N MET A 52 -1.88 -2.74 -1.21
CA MET A 52 -0.77 -2.25 -2.04
C MET A 52 -0.88 -2.78 -3.47
N LEU A 53 -1.20 -4.06 -3.65
CA LEU A 53 -1.38 -4.66 -4.97
C LEU A 53 -2.54 -4.03 -5.71
N LYS A 54 -3.67 -3.79 -5.04
CA LYS A 54 -4.82 -3.12 -5.63
C LYS A 54 -4.47 -1.70 -6.05
N THR A 55 -3.70 -0.99 -5.22
CA THR A 55 -3.27 0.38 -5.53
C THR A 55 -2.33 0.38 -6.75
N LEU A 56 -1.39 -0.55 -6.81
CA LEU A 56 -0.48 -0.70 -7.96
C LEU A 56 -1.25 -1.00 -9.24
N ASP A 57 -2.27 -1.85 -9.15
CA ASP A 57 -3.11 -2.17 -10.30
C ASP A 57 -3.82 -0.93 -10.84
N LYS A 58 -4.35 -0.10 -9.94
CA LYS A 58 -4.98 1.17 -10.34
C LYS A 58 -3.98 2.12 -11.00
N ILE A 59 -2.76 2.19 -10.47
CA ILE A 59 -1.70 2.99 -11.08
C ILE A 59 -1.41 2.48 -12.49
N ASN A 60 -1.28 1.17 -12.67
CA ASN A 60 -1.04 0.58 -13.97
C ASN A 60 -2.18 0.86 -14.96
N GLN A 61 -3.42 0.87 -14.50
CA GLN A 61 -4.56 1.20 -15.35
C GLN A 61 -4.46 2.63 -15.89
N VAL A 62 -4.03 3.58 -15.06
CA VAL A 62 -3.83 4.96 -15.51
C VAL A 62 -2.69 5.04 -16.52
N TRP A 63 -1.58 4.34 -16.26
CA TRP A 63 -0.42 4.32 -17.15
C TRP A 63 -0.72 3.65 -18.49
N SER A 64 -1.65 2.71 -18.52
CA SER A 64 -1.97 1.94 -19.73
C SER A 64 -2.87 2.68 -20.71
N LYS A 65 -3.34 3.86 -20.37
CA LYS A 65 -4.14 4.68 -21.31
C LYS A 65 -3.27 5.43 -22.34
#